data_6facd27e2494f16ee0881bf43d5fd140
#
_entry.id   6facd27e2494f16ee0881bf43d5fd140
#
_cell.length_a   1.000
_cell.length_b   1.000
_cell.length_c   1.000
_cell.angle_alpha   90.00
_cell.angle_beta   90.00
_cell.angle_gamma   90.00
#
_symmetry.space_group_name_H-M   'P 1'
#
loop_
_entity.id
_entity.type
_entity.pdbx_description
1 polymer ?
#
loop_
_entity_poly.entity_id
_entity_poly.type
_entity_poly.pdbx_seq_one_letter_code
_entity_poly.pdbx_strand_id
1 'polypeptide(L)'
;MDQKRHALTFVTITVFIDTVGFGVIMPVLPDFLEMVGGFSTAEASAWAGYLVVSYALLQFIFAPVLGKLSDRYGRRPVLLISLAMFSVNYLIAGLATTLWVLFIGRIITGITSATYATANALIADVSPPEERAQNFGLIGMAFGIGFVVGPPLGGFLSDIDIRLPFYLAAALAAANTLYGFFVLRETLPEDRRRPFELRRANPFGALKQISKYPVLVGLIGVMFIYNIAHHVYPSNWNFYTIEKFDWSRQEIGLSMGLVGILMALTQGLLIRVVIPRWGAPATAFFGFVAGAIAYIGVALAPTELALYLFCIVSALAGMAGPAVTSIMANQVPQNQQGELQGINASVGSVAAIFGPLIMTQSFAYFTGPDTPLYLPGVAFLIAAALAIIATSLFAANLRVIKPASPEPGT
;
A
#
# COMPACT_ATOMS: atom_id res chain seq x y z
N MET A 1 -23.55 -19.62 -12.56
CA MET A 1 -23.32 -18.15 -12.64
C MET A 1 -23.36 -17.47 -11.27
N ASP A 2 -24.21 -17.86 -10.36
CA ASP A 2 -24.41 -17.18 -9.07
C ASP A 2 -23.18 -17.22 -8.12
N GLN A 3 -22.52 -18.37 -7.96
CA GLN A 3 -21.44 -18.53 -6.98
C GLN A 3 -20.20 -17.67 -7.30
N LYS A 4 -19.84 -17.53 -8.58
CA LYS A 4 -18.73 -16.67 -9.03
C LYS A 4 -19.00 -15.20 -8.72
N ARG A 5 -20.23 -14.73 -9.01
CA ARG A 5 -20.65 -13.36 -8.76
C ARG A 5 -20.64 -13.04 -7.27
N HIS A 6 -21.13 -13.93 -6.42
CA HIS A 6 -21.08 -13.76 -4.96
C HIS A 6 -19.66 -13.67 -4.43
N ALA A 7 -18.73 -14.49 -4.93
CA ALA A 7 -17.33 -14.45 -4.51
C ALA A 7 -16.64 -13.13 -4.92
N LEU A 8 -16.85 -12.64 -6.15
CA LEU A 8 -16.32 -11.36 -6.61
C LEU A 8 -16.88 -10.19 -5.80
N THR A 9 -18.19 -10.16 -5.58
CA THR A 9 -18.83 -9.12 -4.76
C THR A 9 -18.29 -9.13 -3.35
N PHE A 10 -18.17 -10.31 -2.74
CA PHE A 10 -17.61 -10.44 -1.39
C PHE A 10 -16.17 -9.88 -1.31
N VAL A 11 -15.30 -10.29 -2.24
CA VAL A 11 -13.89 -9.81 -2.23
C VAL A 11 -13.82 -8.29 -2.44
N THR A 12 -14.64 -7.75 -3.34
CA THR A 12 -14.70 -6.31 -3.59
C THR A 12 -15.13 -5.54 -2.33
N ILE A 13 -16.17 -6.01 -1.64
CA ILE A 13 -16.63 -5.45 -0.36
C ILE A 13 -15.55 -5.60 0.71
N THR A 14 -14.90 -6.75 0.79
CA THR A 14 -13.81 -7.02 1.73
C THR A 14 -12.68 -6.01 1.57
N VAL A 15 -12.17 -5.82 0.35
CA VAL A 15 -11.08 -4.88 0.09
C VAL A 15 -11.51 -3.43 0.39
N PHE A 16 -12.73 -3.06 0.06
CA PHE A 16 -13.29 -1.76 0.39
C PHE A 16 -13.31 -1.54 1.92
N ILE A 17 -13.87 -2.47 2.69
CA ILE A 17 -13.96 -2.39 4.16
C ILE A 17 -12.57 -2.36 4.80
N ASP A 18 -11.65 -3.22 4.36
CA ASP A 18 -10.28 -3.25 4.87
C ASP A 18 -9.57 -1.90 4.61
N THR A 19 -9.79 -1.30 3.44
CA THR A 19 -9.19 -0.02 3.09
C THR A 19 -9.83 1.14 3.87
N VAL A 20 -11.15 1.12 4.07
CA VAL A 20 -11.81 2.09 4.96
C VAL A 20 -11.27 1.93 6.38
N GLY A 21 -11.17 0.71 6.92
CA GLY A 21 -10.63 0.43 8.25
C GLY A 21 -9.19 0.91 8.44
N PHE A 22 -8.35 0.77 7.42
CA PHE A 22 -7.00 1.34 7.40
C PHE A 22 -7.06 2.88 7.35
N GLY A 23 -7.89 3.41 6.46
CA GLY A 23 -7.99 4.85 6.21
C GLY A 23 -8.49 5.64 7.41
N VAL A 24 -9.49 5.13 8.17
CA VAL A 24 -10.06 5.85 9.33
C VAL A 24 -9.06 6.04 10.47
N ILE A 25 -8.03 5.20 10.56
CA ILE A 25 -7.01 5.25 11.61
C ILE A 25 -5.91 6.26 11.27
N MET A 26 -5.63 6.46 9.98
CA MET A 26 -4.48 7.26 9.54
C MET A 26 -4.45 8.68 10.15
N PRO A 27 -5.49 9.52 10.07
CA PRO A 27 -5.45 10.89 10.58
C PRO A 27 -5.38 10.95 12.11
N VAL A 28 -5.73 9.87 12.78
CA VAL A 28 -5.85 9.80 14.25
C VAL A 28 -4.58 9.26 14.90
N LEU A 29 -3.76 8.54 14.17
CA LEU A 29 -2.62 7.80 14.71
C LEU A 29 -1.62 8.66 15.48
N PRO A 30 -1.23 9.89 15.08
CA PRO A 30 -0.34 10.74 15.83
C PRO A 30 -0.87 11.03 17.24
N ASP A 31 -2.01 11.69 17.33
CA ASP A 31 -2.64 12.08 18.60
C ASP A 31 -2.93 10.87 19.49
N PHE A 32 -3.30 9.74 18.87
CA PHE A 32 -3.56 8.51 19.61
C PHE A 32 -2.27 7.97 20.26
N LEU A 33 -1.13 8.02 19.57
CA LEU A 33 0.16 7.62 20.13
C LEU A 33 0.63 8.59 21.21
N GLU A 34 0.43 9.89 21.00
CA GLU A 34 0.69 10.91 22.04
C GLU A 34 -0.13 10.64 23.30
N MET A 35 -1.43 10.36 23.16
CA MET A 35 -2.33 10.07 24.29
C MET A 35 -1.92 8.78 25.03
N VAL A 36 -1.59 7.72 24.31
CA VAL A 36 -1.31 6.39 24.91
C VAL A 36 0.10 6.31 25.50
N GLY A 37 1.05 7.03 24.93
CA GLY A 37 2.48 6.96 25.31
C GLY A 37 2.99 8.19 26.05
N GLY A 38 2.24 9.31 26.06
CA GLY A 38 2.73 10.60 26.59
C GLY A 38 3.86 11.16 25.73
N PHE A 39 3.87 10.86 24.44
CA PHE A 39 4.94 11.21 23.50
C PHE A 39 4.74 12.61 22.90
N SER A 40 5.84 13.25 22.52
CA SER A 40 5.81 14.36 21.56
C SER A 40 5.49 13.82 20.15
N THR A 41 5.09 14.72 19.22
CA THR A 41 4.83 14.37 17.82
C THR A 41 6.03 13.68 17.15
N ALA A 42 7.26 14.13 17.47
CA ALA A 42 8.50 13.50 17.01
C ALA A 42 8.64 12.05 17.50
N GLU A 43 8.47 11.82 18.79
CA GLU A 43 8.53 10.49 19.39
C GLU A 43 7.41 9.58 18.89
N ALA A 44 6.19 10.10 18.77
CA ALA A 44 5.02 9.39 18.22
C ALA A 44 5.29 8.93 16.78
N SER A 45 5.93 9.78 15.96
CA SER A 45 6.36 9.39 14.60
C SER A 45 7.35 8.22 14.63
N ALA A 46 8.36 8.27 15.51
CA ALA A 46 9.33 7.18 15.63
C ALA A 46 8.66 5.85 16.00
N TRP A 47 7.76 5.88 16.99
CA TRP A 47 7.01 4.69 17.43
C TRP A 47 6.03 4.18 16.37
N ALA A 48 5.39 5.08 15.60
CA ALA A 48 4.57 4.70 14.46
C ALA A 48 5.38 3.90 13.43
N GLY A 49 6.61 4.33 13.14
CA GLY A 49 7.54 3.60 12.27
C GLY A 49 7.79 2.17 12.76
N TYR A 50 8.10 1.99 14.03
CA TYR A 50 8.32 0.65 14.60
C TYR A 50 7.05 -0.23 14.57
N LEU A 51 5.87 0.35 14.81
CA LEU A 51 4.59 -0.36 14.70
C LEU A 51 4.33 -0.84 13.27
N VAL A 52 4.59 -0.01 12.26
CA VAL A 52 4.44 -0.38 10.85
C VAL A 52 5.44 -1.45 10.46
N VAL A 53 6.71 -1.31 10.87
CA VAL A 53 7.76 -2.28 10.56
C VAL A 53 7.48 -3.63 11.20
N SER A 54 7.02 -3.67 12.46
CA SER A 54 6.69 -4.93 13.15
C SER A 54 5.61 -5.72 12.39
N TYR A 55 4.58 -5.03 11.90
CA TYR A 55 3.54 -5.62 11.05
C TYR A 55 4.11 -6.08 9.71
N ALA A 56 4.80 -5.18 8.97
CA ALA A 56 5.28 -5.45 7.62
C ALA A 56 6.31 -6.60 7.57
N LEU A 57 7.19 -6.68 8.57
CA LEU A 57 8.17 -7.74 8.68
C LEU A 57 7.51 -9.11 8.90
N LEU A 58 6.57 -9.17 9.83
CA LEU A 58 5.84 -10.42 10.08
C LEU A 58 4.96 -10.81 8.89
N GLN A 59 4.29 -9.85 8.26
CA GLN A 59 3.52 -10.10 7.05
C GLN A 59 4.42 -10.65 5.93
N PHE A 60 5.61 -10.07 5.71
CA PHE A 60 6.55 -10.57 4.71
C PHE A 60 6.98 -12.02 4.96
N ILE A 61 7.25 -12.37 6.23
CA ILE A 61 7.65 -13.72 6.61
C ILE A 61 6.49 -14.72 6.49
N PHE A 62 5.31 -14.34 6.98
CA PHE A 62 4.17 -15.25 7.10
C PHE A 62 3.24 -15.28 5.88
N ALA A 63 3.24 -14.29 5.00
CA ALA A 63 2.37 -14.28 3.81
C ALA A 63 2.56 -15.52 2.91
N PRO A 64 3.77 -16.00 2.61
CA PRO A 64 3.95 -17.25 1.86
C PRO A 64 3.44 -18.49 2.61
N VAL A 65 3.56 -18.50 3.94
CA VAL A 65 3.04 -19.59 4.80
C VAL A 65 1.53 -19.63 4.73
N LEU A 66 0.87 -18.48 4.91
CA LEU A 66 -0.58 -18.34 4.82
C LEU A 66 -1.11 -18.68 3.41
N GLY A 67 -0.37 -18.28 2.37
CA GLY A 67 -0.68 -18.69 1.00
C GLY A 67 -0.68 -20.21 0.84
N LYS A 68 0.31 -20.93 1.39
CA LYS A 68 0.36 -22.39 1.36
C LYS A 68 -0.69 -23.05 2.24
N LEU A 69 -1.04 -22.45 3.37
CA LEU A 69 -2.18 -22.91 4.19
C LEU A 69 -3.49 -22.74 3.43
N SER A 70 -3.65 -21.65 2.69
CA SER A 70 -4.81 -21.41 1.81
C SER A 70 -4.89 -22.42 0.66
N ASP A 71 -3.74 -22.83 0.09
CA ASP A 71 -3.66 -23.88 -0.95
C ASP A 71 -4.04 -25.28 -0.37
N ARG A 72 -3.78 -25.53 0.91
CA ARG A 72 -4.05 -26.83 1.56
C ARG A 72 -5.46 -26.94 2.14
N TYR A 73 -5.87 -25.91 2.89
CA TYR A 73 -7.13 -25.97 3.67
C TYR A 73 -8.29 -25.29 2.95
N GLY A 74 -8.03 -24.60 1.85
CA GLY A 74 -9.00 -23.82 1.11
C GLY A 74 -8.84 -22.31 1.32
N ARG A 75 -9.39 -21.52 0.43
CA ARG A 75 -9.32 -20.05 0.47
C ARG A 75 -10.18 -19.46 1.60
N ARG A 76 -11.38 -20.00 1.76
CA ARG A 76 -12.40 -19.49 2.69
C ARG A 76 -11.91 -19.45 4.15
N PRO A 77 -11.41 -20.54 4.77
CA PRO A 77 -11.04 -20.51 6.19
C PRO A 77 -9.87 -19.55 6.46
N VAL A 78 -8.87 -19.52 5.59
CA VAL A 78 -7.71 -18.63 5.77
C VAL A 78 -8.12 -17.16 5.66
N LEU A 79 -8.99 -16.82 4.70
CA LEU A 79 -9.49 -15.45 4.53
C LEU A 79 -10.34 -15.02 5.74
N LEU A 80 -11.26 -15.86 6.20
CA LEU A 80 -12.12 -15.56 7.35
C LEU A 80 -11.31 -15.37 8.65
N ILE A 81 -10.30 -16.21 8.88
CA ILE A 81 -9.39 -16.04 10.03
C ILE A 81 -8.64 -14.72 9.93
N SER A 82 -8.11 -14.36 8.75
CA SER A 82 -7.43 -13.08 8.55
C SER A 82 -8.34 -11.90 8.86
N LEU A 83 -9.58 -11.90 8.36
CA LEU A 83 -10.56 -10.84 8.62
C LEU A 83 -10.95 -10.75 10.10
N ALA A 84 -11.17 -11.89 10.76
CA ALA A 84 -11.45 -11.91 12.19
C ALA A 84 -10.29 -11.33 13.01
N MET A 85 -9.05 -11.65 12.63
CA MET A 85 -7.86 -11.11 13.31
C MET A 85 -7.67 -9.61 13.06
N PHE A 86 -8.08 -9.06 11.92
CA PHE A 86 -8.14 -7.62 11.72
C PHE A 86 -9.15 -6.96 12.66
N SER A 87 -10.34 -7.54 12.82
CA SER A 87 -11.33 -7.04 13.79
C SER A 87 -10.77 -7.04 15.21
N VAL A 88 -10.14 -8.14 15.62
CA VAL A 88 -9.51 -8.27 16.94
C VAL A 88 -8.40 -7.23 17.13
N ASN A 89 -7.55 -7.01 16.12
CA ASN A 89 -6.50 -5.99 16.19
C ASN A 89 -7.05 -4.56 16.35
N TYR A 90 -8.08 -4.21 15.58
CA TYR A 90 -8.69 -2.89 15.72
C TYR A 90 -9.34 -2.70 17.09
N LEU A 91 -9.98 -3.74 17.62
CA LEU A 91 -10.54 -3.71 18.97
C LEU A 91 -9.44 -3.58 20.04
N ILE A 92 -8.35 -4.34 19.92
CA ILE A 92 -7.18 -4.22 20.80
C ILE A 92 -6.62 -2.80 20.72
N ALA A 93 -6.48 -2.23 19.52
CA ALA A 93 -5.99 -0.88 19.35
C ALA A 93 -6.92 0.17 20.00
N GLY A 94 -8.24 0.06 19.78
CA GLY A 94 -9.22 0.97 20.40
C GLY A 94 -9.24 0.90 21.94
N LEU A 95 -8.95 -0.27 22.51
CA LEU A 95 -8.87 -0.48 23.97
C LEU A 95 -7.48 -0.21 24.54
N ALA A 96 -6.47 0.05 23.70
CA ALA A 96 -5.10 0.20 24.15
C ALA A 96 -4.93 1.39 25.11
N THR A 97 -4.22 1.14 26.19
CA THR A 97 -3.80 2.11 27.20
C THR A 97 -2.28 2.24 27.27
N THR A 98 -1.56 1.39 26.56
CA THR A 98 -0.10 1.39 26.47
C THR A 98 0.37 1.03 25.06
N LEU A 99 1.53 1.50 24.69
CA LEU A 99 2.16 1.21 23.40
C LEU A 99 2.33 -0.31 23.14
N TRP A 100 2.65 -1.08 24.18
CA TRP A 100 2.87 -2.52 24.06
C TRP A 100 1.62 -3.29 23.61
N VAL A 101 0.44 -2.83 24.00
CA VAL A 101 -0.83 -3.41 23.57
C VAL A 101 -1.00 -3.22 22.05
N LEU A 102 -0.57 -2.08 21.49
CA LEU A 102 -0.57 -1.84 20.05
C LEU A 102 0.39 -2.78 19.32
N PHE A 103 1.59 -3.02 19.88
CA PHE A 103 2.52 -3.99 19.31
C PHE A 103 1.95 -5.40 19.27
N ILE A 104 1.25 -5.85 20.32
CA ILE A 104 0.58 -7.17 20.32
C ILE A 104 -0.41 -7.26 19.16
N GLY A 105 -1.25 -6.24 18.96
CA GLY A 105 -2.17 -6.19 17.84
C GLY A 105 -1.45 -6.26 16.47
N ARG A 106 -0.35 -5.52 16.30
CA ARG A 106 0.45 -5.53 15.08
C ARG A 106 1.13 -6.88 14.81
N ILE A 107 1.62 -7.54 15.85
CA ILE A 107 2.21 -8.90 15.76
C ILE A 107 1.14 -9.91 15.33
N ILE A 108 -0.02 -9.92 15.96
CA ILE A 108 -1.11 -10.81 15.62
C ILE A 108 -1.51 -10.63 14.15
N THR A 109 -1.77 -9.39 13.73
CA THR A 109 -2.16 -9.13 12.35
C THR A 109 -1.04 -9.35 11.34
N GLY A 110 0.20 -9.05 11.67
CA GLY A 110 1.34 -9.35 10.81
C GLY A 110 1.46 -10.85 10.50
N ILE A 111 1.23 -11.71 11.51
CA ILE A 111 1.25 -13.17 11.36
C ILE A 111 0.02 -13.68 10.56
N THR A 112 -1.14 -13.05 10.73
CA THR A 112 -2.41 -13.57 10.19
C THR A 112 -2.87 -12.86 8.92
N SER A 113 -2.17 -11.82 8.46
CA SER A 113 -2.57 -11.00 7.32
C SER A 113 -2.34 -11.70 5.98
N ALA A 114 -3.36 -12.40 5.50
CA ALA A 114 -3.39 -13.03 4.18
C ALA A 114 -4.48 -12.47 3.26
N THR A 115 -5.20 -11.42 3.69
CA THR A 115 -6.41 -10.95 2.99
C THR A 115 -6.15 -10.65 1.52
N TYR A 116 -5.17 -9.81 1.20
CA TYR A 116 -4.87 -9.45 -0.19
C TYR A 116 -4.38 -10.64 -1.03
N ALA A 117 -3.48 -11.46 -0.48
CA ALA A 117 -2.96 -12.62 -1.20
C ALA A 117 -4.06 -13.65 -1.48
N THR A 118 -4.90 -13.93 -0.48
CA THR A 118 -6.02 -14.88 -0.60
C THR A 118 -7.14 -14.32 -1.47
N ALA A 119 -7.43 -13.00 -1.38
CA ALA A 119 -8.40 -12.32 -2.24
C ALA A 119 -7.99 -12.39 -3.72
N ASN A 120 -6.74 -12.11 -4.02
CA ASN A 120 -6.21 -12.23 -5.38
C ASN A 120 -6.27 -13.68 -5.90
N ALA A 121 -5.92 -14.66 -5.07
CA ALA A 121 -6.02 -16.07 -5.43
C ALA A 121 -7.48 -16.48 -5.69
N LEU A 122 -8.41 -16.04 -4.83
CA LEU A 122 -9.84 -16.30 -4.99
C LEU A 122 -10.39 -15.72 -6.29
N ILE A 123 -10.02 -14.48 -6.65
CA ILE A 123 -10.40 -13.89 -7.94
C ILE A 123 -9.83 -14.69 -9.11
N ALA A 124 -8.57 -15.12 -9.02
CA ALA A 124 -7.97 -15.95 -10.06
C ALA A 124 -8.68 -17.30 -10.22
N ASP A 125 -9.16 -17.89 -9.10
CA ASP A 125 -9.87 -19.16 -9.10
C ASP A 125 -11.28 -19.05 -9.72
N VAL A 126 -11.97 -17.91 -9.54
CA VAL A 126 -13.36 -17.71 -10.02
C VAL A 126 -13.46 -17.00 -11.37
N SER A 127 -12.39 -16.38 -11.85
CA SER A 127 -12.38 -15.59 -13.09
C SER A 127 -11.82 -16.37 -14.27
N PRO A 128 -12.56 -16.47 -15.39
CA PRO A 128 -12.00 -16.94 -16.64
C PRO A 128 -10.86 -16.01 -17.09
N PRO A 129 -9.87 -16.49 -17.88
CA PRO A 129 -8.71 -15.71 -18.28
C PRO A 129 -9.04 -14.33 -18.88
N GLU A 130 -10.12 -14.25 -19.67
CA GLU A 130 -10.57 -13.07 -20.39
C GLU A 130 -11.10 -11.96 -19.45
N GLU A 131 -11.69 -12.35 -18.30
CA GLU A 131 -12.30 -11.45 -17.33
C GLU A 131 -11.35 -11.09 -16.17
N ARG A 132 -10.20 -11.77 -16.02
CA ARG A 132 -9.30 -11.59 -14.88
C ARG A 132 -8.84 -10.15 -14.71
N ALA A 133 -8.43 -9.49 -15.79
CA ALA A 133 -7.97 -8.10 -15.73
C ALA A 133 -9.07 -7.15 -15.24
N GLN A 134 -10.31 -7.34 -15.70
CA GLN A 134 -11.46 -6.56 -15.26
C GLN A 134 -11.76 -6.81 -13.77
N ASN A 135 -11.75 -8.06 -13.33
CA ASN A 135 -12.06 -8.44 -11.96
C ASN A 135 -10.98 -7.98 -10.96
N PHE A 136 -9.70 -8.01 -11.35
CA PHE A 136 -8.64 -7.35 -10.56
C PHE A 136 -8.80 -5.83 -10.52
N GLY A 137 -9.35 -5.21 -11.57
CA GLY A 137 -9.69 -3.79 -11.60
C GLY A 137 -10.72 -3.40 -10.54
N LEU A 138 -11.66 -4.31 -10.17
CA LEU A 138 -12.63 -4.09 -9.09
C LEU A 138 -11.95 -3.96 -7.72
N ILE A 139 -10.88 -4.72 -7.47
CA ILE A 139 -10.08 -4.57 -6.24
C ILE A 139 -9.43 -3.18 -6.18
N GLY A 140 -8.81 -2.74 -7.28
CA GLY A 140 -8.20 -1.42 -7.34
C GLY A 140 -9.23 -0.29 -7.13
N MET A 141 -10.41 -0.43 -7.69
CA MET A 141 -11.52 0.51 -7.50
C MET A 141 -11.99 0.52 -6.04
N ALA A 142 -12.20 -0.65 -5.43
CA ALA A 142 -12.61 -0.78 -4.04
C ALA A 142 -11.59 -0.16 -3.08
N PHE A 143 -10.29 -0.41 -3.32
CA PHE A 143 -9.19 0.23 -2.60
C PHE A 143 -9.24 1.75 -2.74
N GLY A 144 -9.35 2.27 -3.97
CA GLY A 144 -9.39 3.70 -4.23
C GLY A 144 -10.55 4.39 -3.52
N ILE A 145 -11.77 3.85 -3.62
CA ILE A 145 -12.95 4.42 -2.97
C ILE A 145 -12.82 4.34 -1.44
N GLY A 146 -12.33 3.21 -0.91
CA GLY A 146 -12.09 3.05 0.53
C GLY A 146 -11.09 4.08 1.07
N PHE A 147 -10.03 4.36 0.32
CA PHE A 147 -9.02 5.36 0.68
C PHE A 147 -9.54 6.80 0.58
N VAL A 148 -10.49 7.08 -0.31
CA VAL A 148 -11.16 8.39 -0.40
C VAL A 148 -12.10 8.62 0.80
N VAL A 149 -12.83 7.58 1.23
CA VAL A 149 -13.86 7.68 2.27
C VAL A 149 -13.27 7.53 3.68
N GLY A 150 -12.30 6.62 3.85
CA GLY A 150 -11.77 6.25 5.16
C GLY A 150 -11.18 7.43 5.95
N PRO A 151 -10.17 8.13 5.45
CA PRO A 151 -9.50 9.18 6.21
C PRO A 151 -10.41 10.35 6.62
N PRO A 152 -11.29 10.91 5.74
CA PRO A 152 -12.24 11.91 6.17
C PRO A 152 -13.16 11.42 7.29
N LEU A 153 -13.69 10.20 7.17
CA LEU A 153 -14.55 9.60 8.18
C LEU A 153 -13.80 9.44 9.52
N GLY A 154 -12.53 9.04 9.47
CA GLY A 154 -11.67 8.93 10.64
C GLY A 154 -11.44 10.27 11.34
N GLY A 155 -11.16 11.32 10.58
CA GLY A 155 -11.02 12.68 11.09
C GLY A 155 -12.27 13.15 11.82
N PHE A 156 -13.45 13.02 11.19
CA PHE A 156 -14.72 13.44 11.81
C PHE A 156 -15.10 12.63 13.06
N LEU A 157 -14.92 11.31 13.04
CA LEU A 157 -15.25 10.47 14.19
C LEU A 157 -14.34 10.73 15.39
N SER A 158 -13.09 11.04 15.14
CA SER A 158 -12.11 11.29 16.20
C SER A 158 -12.36 12.58 16.98
N ASP A 159 -13.13 13.51 16.45
CA ASP A 159 -13.55 14.71 17.20
C ASP A 159 -14.61 14.41 18.26
N ILE A 160 -15.37 13.33 18.06
CA ILE A 160 -16.33 12.85 19.06
C ILE A 160 -15.56 12.08 20.15
N ASP A 161 -14.76 11.10 19.75
CA ASP A 161 -13.85 10.36 20.61
C ASP A 161 -12.71 9.77 19.75
N ILE A 162 -11.48 9.94 20.21
CA ILE A 162 -10.27 9.48 19.48
C ILE A 162 -10.24 7.98 19.27
N ARG A 163 -10.99 7.19 20.02
CA ARG A 163 -11.08 5.73 19.93
C ARG A 163 -12.17 5.25 18.97
N LEU A 164 -13.14 6.09 18.61
CA LEU A 164 -14.25 5.71 17.72
C LEU A 164 -13.79 5.20 16.36
N PRO A 165 -12.79 5.77 15.68
CA PRO A 165 -12.27 5.23 14.42
C PRO A 165 -11.83 3.75 14.52
N PHE A 166 -11.20 3.38 15.63
CA PHE A 166 -10.77 1.99 15.87
C PHE A 166 -11.95 1.07 16.12
N TYR A 167 -12.96 1.51 16.89
CA TYR A 167 -14.17 0.71 17.12
C TYR A 167 -15.01 0.54 15.85
N LEU A 168 -15.09 1.59 15.02
CA LEU A 168 -15.74 1.48 13.71
C LEU A 168 -15.01 0.48 12.83
N ALA A 169 -13.67 0.57 12.72
CA ALA A 169 -12.87 -0.37 11.93
C ALA A 169 -13.05 -1.82 12.44
N ALA A 170 -13.05 -2.03 13.76
CA ALA A 170 -13.31 -3.33 14.37
C ALA A 170 -14.70 -3.88 14.01
N ALA A 171 -15.73 -3.03 14.12
CA ALA A 171 -17.11 -3.41 13.79
C ALA A 171 -17.29 -3.74 12.31
N LEU A 172 -16.70 -2.93 11.42
CA LEU A 172 -16.72 -3.20 9.97
C LEU A 172 -16.02 -4.50 9.62
N ALA A 173 -14.84 -4.77 10.18
CA ALA A 173 -14.10 -6.01 9.97
C ALA A 173 -14.86 -7.23 10.54
N ALA A 174 -15.50 -7.10 11.71
CA ALA A 174 -16.35 -8.14 12.29
C ALA A 174 -17.57 -8.42 11.40
N ALA A 175 -18.25 -7.37 10.95
CA ALA A 175 -19.42 -7.50 10.05
C ALA A 175 -19.00 -8.16 8.72
N ASN A 176 -17.85 -7.80 8.17
CA ASN A 176 -17.31 -8.41 6.96
C ASN A 176 -16.94 -9.89 7.17
N THR A 177 -16.39 -10.24 8.33
CA THR A 177 -16.11 -11.63 8.72
C THR A 177 -17.39 -12.44 8.79
N LEU A 178 -18.43 -11.91 9.44
CA LEU A 178 -19.75 -12.56 9.53
C LEU A 178 -20.41 -12.69 8.15
N TYR A 179 -20.37 -11.62 7.34
CA TYR A 179 -20.86 -11.67 5.97
C TYR A 179 -20.16 -12.77 5.17
N GLY A 180 -18.83 -12.83 5.24
CA GLY A 180 -18.05 -13.89 4.59
C GLY A 180 -18.36 -15.28 5.11
N PHE A 181 -18.60 -15.43 6.41
CA PHE A 181 -18.96 -16.72 7.00
C PHE A 181 -20.25 -17.29 6.41
N PHE A 182 -21.25 -16.46 6.16
CA PHE A 182 -22.54 -16.90 5.62
C PHE A 182 -22.58 -16.96 4.09
N VAL A 183 -21.88 -16.07 3.39
CA VAL A 183 -22.02 -15.88 1.94
C VAL A 183 -20.88 -16.52 1.15
N LEU A 184 -19.64 -16.48 1.68
CA LEU A 184 -18.49 -17.02 0.96
C LEU A 184 -18.48 -18.54 1.01
N ARG A 185 -18.53 -19.16 -0.16
CA ARG A 185 -18.29 -20.60 -0.32
C ARG A 185 -16.83 -20.84 -0.66
N GLU A 186 -16.36 -22.07 -0.40
CA GLU A 186 -15.01 -22.47 -0.79
C GLU A 186 -14.88 -22.45 -2.32
N THR A 187 -13.79 -21.82 -2.80
CA THR A 187 -13.50 -21.67 -4.23
C THR A 187 -12.43 -22.61 -4.73
N LEU A 188 -11.64 -23.20 -3.81
CA LEU A 188 -10.60 -24.17 -4.15
C LEU A 188 -11.15 -25.60 -3.94
N PRO A 189 -11.48 -26.34 -5.01
CA PRO A 189 -11.93 -27.72 -4.92
C PRO A 189 -10.90 -28.62 -4.24
N GLU A 190 -11.36 -29.70 -3.58
CA GLU A 190 -10.49 -30.59 -2.82
C GLU A 190 -9.43 -31.29 -3.68
N ASP A 191 -9.78 -31.65 -4.89
CA ASP A 191 -8.89 -32.27 -5.90
C ASP A 191 -7.76 -31.33 -6.37
N ARG A 192 -7.92 -30.01 -6.19
CA ARG A 192 -6.89 -29.01 -6.53
C ARG A 192 -6.07 -28.54 -5.34
N ARG A 193 -6.38 -29.03 -4.13
CA ARG A 193 -5.60 -28.72 -2.93
C ARG A 193 -4.22 -29.34 -2.99
N ARG A 194 -3.23 -28.60 -2.50
CA ARG A 194 -1.82 -29.02 -2.51
C ARG A 194 -1.34 -29.32 -1.08
N PRO A 195 -0.47 -30.33 -0.89
CA PRO A 195 0.11 -30.59 0.42
C PRO A 195 0.92 -29.36 0.91
N PHE A 196 0.89 -29.13 2.21
CA PHE A 196 1.66 -28.06 2.82
C PHE A 196 3.14 -28.44 2.90
N GLU A 197 3.99 -27.66 2.25
CA GLU A 197 5.44 -27.82 2.28
C GLU A 197 6.07 -26.49 2.73
N LEU A 198 6.53 -26.43 3.99
CA LEU A 198 7.13 -25.23 4.58
C LEU A 198 8.37 -24.77 3.78
N ARG A 199 9.16 -25.70 3.23
CA ARG A 199 10.35 -25.39 2.42
C ARG A 199 10.02 -24.55 1.17
N ARG A 200 8.80 -24.66 0.66
CA ARG A 200 8.32 -23.86 -0.49
C ARG A 200 7.69 -22.52 -0.07
N ALA A 201 7.49 -22.28 1.21
CA ALA A 201 6.99 -21.03 1.76
C ALA A 201 8.17 -20.07 2.05
N ASN A 202 9.00 -19.82 1.05
CA ASN A 202 10.18 -18.97 1.18
C ASN A 202 9.87 -17.54 0.70
N PRO A 203 9.88 -16.52 1.59
CA PRO A 203 9.61 -15.13 1.21
C PRO A 203 10.68 -14.56 0.26
N PHE A 204 11.90 -15.09 0.31
CA PHE A 204 12.99 -14.67 -0.58
C PHE A 204 13.00 -15.40 -1.93
N GLY A 205 12.10 -16.38 -2.13
CA GLY A 205 12.06 -17.18 -3.35
C GLY A 205 11.81 -16.34 -4.60
N ALA A 206 10.90 -15.37 -4.54
CA ALA A 206 10.62 -14.46 -5.64
C ALA A 206 11.81 -13.52 -5.92
N LEU A 207 12.48 -13.01 -4.89
CA LEU A 207 13.67 -12.16 -5.05
C LEU A 207 14.82 -12.90 -5.73
N LYS A 208 15.01 -14.20 -5.41
CA LYS A 208 16.02 -15.02 -6.07
C LYS A 208 15.76 -15.19 -7.59
N GLN A 209 14.51 -15.09 -8.00
CA GLN A 209 14.15 -15.21 -9.42
C GLN A 209 14.53 -13.99 -10.24
N ILE A 210 14.77 -12.83 -9.62
CA ILE A 210 15.19 -11.59 -10.31
C ILE A 210 16.43 -11.84 -11.18
N SER A 211 17.36 -12.66 -10.72
CA SER A 211 18.59 -12.98 -11.47
C SER A 211 18.35 -13.67 -12.82
N LYS A 212 17.17 -14.23 -13.05
CA LYS A 212 16.80 -14.84 -14.33
C LYS A 212 16.50 -13.79 -15.41
N TYR A 213 16.25 -12.55 -15.03
CA TYR A 213 15.85 -11.47 -15.91
C TYR A 213 16.82 -10.27 -15.83
N PRO A 214 18.04 -10.37 -16.36
CA PRO A 214 19.05 -9.31 -16.24
C PRO A 214 18.57 -7.94 -16.74
N VAL A 215 17.74 -7.93 -17.79
CA VAL A 215 17.16 -6.69 -18.35
C VAL A 215 16.21 -6.00 -17.37
N LEU A 216 15.55 -6.77 -16.49
CA LEU A 216 14.62 -6.24 -15.51
C LEU A 216 15.28 -5.80 -14.21
N VAL A 217 16.50 -6.24 -13.90
CA VAL A 217 17.19 -5.93 -12.63
C VAL A 217 17.23 -4.42 -12.39
N GLY A 218 17.56 -3.64 -13.41
CA GLY A 218 17.60 -2.18 -13.33
C GLY A 218 16.22 -1.58 -13.04
N LEU A 219 15.17 -2.02 -13.73
CA LEU A 219 13.79 -1.53 -13.51
C LEU A 219 13.23 -1.94 -12.15
N ILE A 220 13.56 -3.13 -11.69
CA ILE A 220 13.21 -3.61 -10.35
C ILE A 220 13.88 -2.75 -9.28
N GLY A 221 15.16 -2.40 -9.47
CA GLY A 221 15.88 -1.46 -8.61
C GLY A 221 15.24 -0.06 -8.58
N VAL A 222 14.84 0.46 -9.73
CA VAL A 222 14.09 1.72 -9.83
C VAL A 222 12.79 1.65 -9.05
N MET A 223 12.00 0.58 -9.23
CA MET A 223 10.74 0.40 -8.52
C MET A 223 10.96 0.24 -7.00
N PHE A 224 12.01 -0.42 -6.58
CA PHE A 224 12.34 -0.55 -5.16
C PHE A 224 12.60 0.80 -4.52
N ILE A 225 13.49 1.61 -5.12
CA ILE A 225 13.84 2.95 -4.62
C ILE A 225 12.61 3.86 -4.63
N TYR A 226 11.83 3.82 -5.70
CA TYR A 226 10.62 4.63 -5.82
C TYR A 226 9.55 4.24 -4.79
N ASN A 227 9.37 2.94 -4.53
CA ASN A 227 8.45 2.47 -3.49
C ASN A 227 8.89 2.95 -2.10
N ILE A 228 10.20 2.92 -1.78
CA ILE A 228 10.70 3.48 -0.52
C ILE A 228 10.35 4.97 -0.42
N ALA A 229 10.60 5.76 -1.47
CA ALA A 229 10.24 7.17 -1.51
C ALA A 229 8.74 7.40 -1.30
N HIS A 230 7.90 6.61 -1.95
CA HIS A 230 6.44 6.74 -1.89
C HIS A 230 5.86 6.49 -0.50
N HIS A 231 6.52 5.69 0.33
CA HIS A 231 6.12 5.45 1.71
C HIS A 231 6.13 6.71 2.59
N VAL A 232 6.71 7.84 2.15
CA VAL A 232 6.65 9.11 2.90
C VAL A 232 5.21 9.57 3.14
N TYR A 233 4.30 9.39 2.17
CA TYR A 233 2.91 9.80 2.34
C TYR A 233 2.17 8.98 3.41
N PRO A 234 2.05 7.65 3.33
CA PRO A 234 1.29 6.89 4.29
C PRO A 234 1.94 6.84 5.69
N SER A 235 3.24 7.10 5.81
CA SER A 235 3.94 7.00 7.10
C SER A 235 4.21 8.33 7.77
N ASN A 236 4.28 9.44 7.03
CA ASN A 236 4.73 10.71 7.60
C ASN A 236 3.83 11.91 7.33
N TRP A 237 2.83 11.79 6.44
CA TRP A 237 1.95 12.91 6.07
C TRP A 237 1.30 13.57 7.29
N ASN A 238 0.73 12.75 8.17
CA ASN A 238 0.00 13.21 9.35
C ASN A 238 0.92 13.97 10.32
N PHE A 239 2.06 13.37 10.66
CA PHE A 239 3.05 13.98 11.55
C PHE A 239 3.60 15.30 10.99
N TYR A 240 3.92 15.31 9.70
CA TYR A 240 4.42 16.49 9.01
C TYR A 240 3.40 17.64 8.98
N THR A 241 2.13 17.35 8.71
CA THR A 241 1.09 18.38 8.62
C THR A 241 0.69 18.92 9.99
N ILE A 242 0.70 18.10 11.03
CA ILE A 242 0.55 18.56 12.43
C ILE A 242 1.73 19.48 12.78
N GLU A 243 2.95 19.01 12.63
CA GLU A 243 4.17 19.71 13.07
C GLU A 243 4.39 21.04 12.36
N LYS A 244 4.06 21.11 11.06
CA LYS A 244 4.37 22.28 10.24
C LYS A 244 3.22 23.27 10.11
N PHE A 245 1.97 22.79 10.10
CA PHE A 245 0.78 23.58 9.79
C PHE A 245 -0.27 23.56 10.89
N ASP A 246 -0.01 22.83 11.99
CA ASP A 246 -0.96 22.65 13.12
C ASP A 246 -2.33 22.11 12.68
N TRP A 247 -2.31 21.18 11.72
CA TRP A 247 -3.54 20.62 11.15
C TRP A 247 -4.28 19.74 12.14
N SER A 248 -5.59 19.95 12.19
CA SER A 248 -6.52 19.07 12.88
C SER A 248 -6.67 17.72 12.17
N ARG A 249 -7.18 16.73 12.91
CA ARG A 249 -7.47 15.39 12.35
C ARG A 249 -8.45 15.44 11.18
N GLN A 250 -9.41 16.38 11.18
CA GLN A 250 -10.32 16.60 10.06
C GLN A 250 -9.59 17.11 8.81
N GLU A 251 -8.72 18.10 8.93
CA GLU A 251 -7.95 18.65 7.82
C GLU A 251 -7.03 17.59 7.21
N ILE A 252 -6.37 16.80 8.06
CA ILE A 252 -5.57 15.65 7.62
C ILE A 252 -6.44 14.65 6.85
N GLY A 253 -7.57 14.25 7.42
CA GLY A 253 -8.49 13.31 6.80
C GLY A 253 -9.01 13.81 5.44
N LEU A 254 -9.43 15.07 5.36
CA LEU A 254 -9.92 15.69 4.12
C LEU A 254 -8.81 15.80 3.06
N SER A 255 -7.60 16.17 3.45
CA SER A 255 -6.45 16.24 2.54
C SER A 255 -6.12 14.87 1.93
N MET A 256 -6.16 13.81 2.75
CA MET A 256 -5.94 12.44 2.26
C MET A 256 -7.06 11.98 1.32
N GLY A 257 -8.31 12.33 1.64
CA GLY A 257 -9.45 12.08 0.75
C GLY A 257 -9.29 12.78 -0.60
N LEU A 258 -8.87 14.05 -0.59
CA LEU A 258 -8.57 14.81 -1.81
C LEU A 258 -7.46 14.14 -2.64
N VAL A 259 -6.34 13.76 -2.00
CA VAL A 259 -5.26 13.04 -2.68
C VAL A 259 -5.78 11.73 -3.28
N GLY A 260 -6.63 10.99 -2.56
CA GLY A 260 -7.28 9.79 -3.08
C GLY A 260 -8.09 10.04 -4.35
N ILE A 261 -8.87 11.11 -4.40
CA ILE A 261 -9.63 11.52 -5.60
C ILE A 261 -8.68 11.85 -6.76
N LEU A 262 -7.65 12.66 -6.49
CA LEU A 262 -6.67 13.04 -7.51
C LEU A 262 -5.93 11.82 -8.07
N MET A 263 -5.56 10.86 -7.22
CA MET A 263 -4.96 9.61 -7.65
C MET A 263 -5.90 8.76 -8.49
N ALA A 264 -7.18 8.67 -8.10
CA ALA A 264 -8.20 7.96 -8.86
C ALA A 264 -8.41 8.57 -10.27
N LEU A 265 -8.46 9.90 -10.37
CA LEU A 265 -8.53 10.62 -11.64
C LEU A 265 -7.27 10.38 -12.49
N THR A 266 -6.10 10.43 -11.89
CA THR A 266 -4.83 10.20 -12.60
C THR A 266 -4.74 8.77 -13.13
N GLN A 267 -4.97 7.76 -12.29
CA GLN A 267 -4.83 6.36 -12.68
C GLN A 267 -6.03 5.85 -13.49
N GLY A 268 -7.23 6.35 -13.22
CA GLY A 268 -8.46 5.92 -13.90
C GLY A 268 -8.67 6.56 -15.28
N LEU A 269 -8.32 7.84 -15.41
CA LEU A 269 -8.61 8.63 -16.62
C LEU A 269 -7.33 9.08 -17.32
N LEU A 270 -6.44 9.79 -16.62
CA LEU A 270 -5.31 10.46 -17.26
C LEU A 270 -4.32 9.48 -17.88
N ILE A 271 -4.03 8.38 -17.21
CA ILE A 271 -3.08 7.36 -17.69
C ILE A 271 -3.55 6.71 -19.00
N ARG A 272 -4.88 6.56 -19.20
CA ARG A 272 -5.48 6.00 -20.42
C ARG A 272 -5.31 6.91 -21.64
N VAL A 273 -5.06 8.18 -21.41
CA VAL A 273 -4.84 9.18 -22.45
C VAL A 273 -3.35 9.41 -22.69
N VAL A 274 -2.56 9.43 -21.62
CA VAL A 274 -1.14 9.78 -21.67
C VAL A 274 -0.29 8.62 -22.22
N ILE A 275 -0.48 7.39 -21.75
CA ILE A 275 0.33 6.23 -22.21
C ILE A 275 0.17 5.99 -23.74
N PRO A 276 -1.03 6.02 -24.34
CA PRO A 276 -1.15 5.84 -25.79
C PRO A 276 -0.50 6.95 -26.61
N ARG A 277 -0.42 8.19 -26.06
CA ARG A 277 0.15 9.33 -26.79
C ARG A 277 1.65 9.47 -26.60
N TRP A 278 2.18 9.27 -25.39
CA TRP A 278 3.59 9.50 -25.07
C TRP A 278 4.40 8.21 -24.99
N GLY A 279 3.73 7.06 -24.92
CA GLY A 279 4.34 5.77 -24.63
C GLY A 279 4.65 5.60 -23.14
N ALA A 280 4.78 4.34 -22.74
CA ALA A 280 5.07 4.00 -21.32
C ALA A 280 6.40 4.58 -20.82
N PRO A 281 7.53 4.61 -21.61
CA PRO A 281 8.79 5.15 -21.12
C PRO A 281 8.73 6.66 -20.80
N ALA A 282 8.14 7.47 -21.68
CA ALA A 282 8.01 8.91 -21.44
C ALA A 282 7.05 9.20 -20.29
N THR A 283 5.96 8.44 -20.17
CA THR A 283 4.99 8.56 -19.07
C THR A 283 5.65 8.22 -17.72
N ALA A 284 6.43 7.15 -17.65
CA ALA A 284 7.17 6.78 -16.43
C ALA A 284 8.17 7.87 -16.03
N PHE A 285 8.97 8.36 -16.98
CA PHE A 285 9.94 9.43 -16.74
C PHE A 285 9.28 10.70 -16.22
N PHE A 286 8.21 11.15 -16.89
CA PHE A 286 7.42 12.29 -16.44
C PHE A 286 6.86 12.09 -15.02
N GLY A 287 6.32 10.90 -14.73
CA GLY A 287 5.80 10.57 -13.41
C GLY A 287 6.87 10.63 -12.32
N PHE A 288 8.08 10.11 -12.56
CA PHE A 288 9.21 10.21 -11.62
C PHE A 288 9.65 11.66 -11.38
N VAL A 289 9.76 12.47 -12.45
CA VAL A 289 10.10 13.90 -12.35
C VAL A 289 9.02 14.64 -11.57
N ALA A 290 7.75 14.42 -11.88
CA ALA A 290 6.63 15.02 -11.14
C ALA A 290 6.69 14.63 -9.65
N GLY A 291 7.02 13.37 -9.33
CA GLY A 291 7.22 12.91 -7.97
C GLY A 291 8.33 13.66 -7.23
N ALA A 292 9.50 13.80 -7.87
CA ALA A 292 10.62 14.54 -7.27
C ALA A 292 10.25 16.01 -7.00
N ILE A 293 9.60 16.67 -7.97
CA ILE A 293 9.13 18.06 -7.81
C ILE A 293 8.09 18.14 -6.69
N ALA A 294 7.14 17.22 -6.64
CA ALA A 294 6.11 17.20 -5.60
C ALA A 294 6.71 17.03 -4.21
N TYR A 295 7.66 16.09 -4.03
CA TYR A 295 8.31 15.87 -2.73
C TYR A 295 9.11 17.11 -2.27
N ILE A 296 9.86 17.75 -3.17
CA ILE A 296 10.58 19.00 -2.85
C ILE A 296 9.56 20.09 -2.49
N GLY A 297 8.51 20.24 -3.28
CA GLY A 297 7.50 21.26 -3.08
C GLY A 297 6.74 21.07 -1.77
N VAL A 298 6.34 19.85 -1.44
CA VAL A 298 5.71 19.52 -0.14
C VAL A 298 6.68 19.83 1.00
N ALA A 299 7.93 19.39 0.93
CA ALA A 299 8.92 19.64 1.98
C ALA A 299 9.09 21.12 2.29
N LEU A 300 9.13 21.94 1.25
CA LEU A 300 9.44 23.37 1.34
C LEU A 300 8.20 24.28 1.31
N ALA A 301 6.97 23.72 1.21
CA ALA A 301 5.72 24.48 1.12
C ALA A 301 5.63 25.55 2.23
N PRO A 302 5.56 26.85 1.90
CA PRO A 302 5.49 27.90 2.91
C PRO A 302 4.06 28.12 3.45
N THR A 303 3.06 27.63 2.73
CA THR A 303 1.65 27.79 3.05
C THR A 303 0.87 26.51 2.71
N GLU A 304 -0.30 26.34 3.32
CA GLU A 304 -1.21 25.23 3.02
C GLU A 304 -1.65 25.22 1.54
N LEU A 305 -1.90 26.40 0.96
CA LEU A 305 -2.25 26.49 -0.46
C LEU A 305 -1.14 25.92 -1.35
N ALA A 306 0.12 26.25 -1.05
CA ALA A 306 1.27 25.68 -1.76
C ALA A 306 1.33 24.16 -1.58
N LEU A 307 1.05 23.67 -0.36
CA LEU A 307 0.98 22.24 -0.05
C LEU A 307 -0.07 21.52 -0.92
N TYR A 308 -1.29 22.05 -1.00
CA TYR A 308 -2.35 21.49 -1.85
C TYR A 308 -1.99 21.50 -3.36
N LEU A 309 -1.34 22.55 -3.85
CA LEU A 309 -0.86 22.61 -5.24
C LEU A 309 0.15 21.49 -5.52
N PHE A 310 1.07 21.22 -4.58
CA PHE A 310 2.01 20.12 -4.74
C PHE A 310 1.37 18.74 -4.58
N CYS A 311 0.23 18.61 -3.87
CA CYS A 311 -0.57 17.39 -3.89
C CYS A 311 -1.12 17.07 -5.30
N ILE A 312 -1.50 18.09 -6.07
CA ILE A 312 -1.93 17.89 -7.47
C ILE A 312 -0.75 17.37 -8.31
N VAL A 313 0.44 17.96 -8.15
CA VAL A 313 1.65 17.48 -8.84
C VAL A 313 2.00 16.05 -8.41
N SER A 314 1.84 15.74 -7.12
CA SER A 314 2.06 14.39 -6.58
C SER A 314 1.13 13.35 -7.21
N ALA A 315 -0.12 13.69 -7.48
CA ALA A 315 -1.05 12.78 -8.14
C ALA A 315 -0.56 12.38 -9.54
N LEU A 316 0.10 13.29 -10.28
CA LEU A 316 0.70 12.97 -11.58
C LEU A 316 1.84 11.94 -11.47
N ALA A 317 2.55 11.92 -10.35
CA ALA A 317 3.56 10.89 -10.07
C ALA A 317 2.98 9.48 -10.01
N GLY A 318 1.69 9.35 -9.72
CA GLY A 318 0.95 8.08 -9.73
C GLY A 318 0.95 7.33 -11.07
N MET A 319 1.36 7.98 -12.18
CA MET A 319 1.51 7.33 -13.48
C MET A 319 2.80 6.50 -13.60
N ALA A 320 3.83 6.77 -12.78
CA ALA A 320 5.14 6.13 -12.90
C ALA A 320 5.06 4.61 -12.71
N GLY A 321 4.45 4.14 -11.62
CA GLY A 321 4.36 2.73 -11.27
C GLY A 321 3.70 1.86 -12.36
N PRO A 322 2.46 2.16 -12.78
CA PRO A 322 1.80 1.44 -13.87
C PRO A 322 2.57 1.47 -15.19
N ALA A 323 3.20 2.61 -15.53
CA ALA A 323 3.98 2.72 -16.75
C ALA A 323 5.24 1.82 -16.72
N VAL A 324 5.99 1.79 -15.61
CA VAL A 324 7.15 0.89 -15.45
C VAL A 324 6.70 -0.57 -15.44
N THR A 325 5.59 -0.89 -14.76
CA THR A 325 5.03 -2.26 -14.75
C THR A 325 4.67 -2.71 -16.17
N SER A 326 4.09 -1.83 -16.99
CA SER A 326 3.81 -2.10 -18.40
C SER A 326 5.10 -2.36 -19.20
N ILE A 327 6.15 -1.56 -18.99
CA ILE A 327 7.45 -1.78 -19.64
C ILE A 327 8.01 -3.16 -19.26
N MET A 328 8.01 -3.50 -17.97
CA MET A 328 8.51 -4.80 -17.49
C MET A 328 7.69 -5.97 -18.04
N ALA A 329 6.35 -5.83 -18.08
CA ALA A 329 5.47 -6.85 -18.62
C ALA A 329 5.75 -7.17 -20.08
N ASN A 330 6.11 -6.17 -20.88
CA ASN A 330 6.46 -6.35 -22.31
C ASN A 330 7.83 -7.03 -22.52
N GLN A 331 8.66 -7.16 -21.48
CA GLN A 331 9.95 -7.84 -21.54
C GLN A 331 9.88 -9.32 -21.11
N VAL A 332 8.71 -9.80 -20.68
CA VAL A 332 8.53 -11.14 -20.11
C VAL A 332 7.45 -11.89 -20.87
N PRO A 333 7.67 -13.16 -21.24
CA PRO A 333 6.66 -13.98 -21.90
C PRO A 333 5.36 -14.10 -21.10
N GLN A 334 4.22 -14.28 -21.79
CA GLN A 334 2.90 -14.35 -21.13
C GLN A 334 2.81 -15.41 -20.02
N ASN A 335 3.46 -16.55 -20.19
CA ASN A 335 3.48 -17.62 -19.18
C ASN A 335 4.30 -17.30 -17.92
N GLN A 336 5.08 -16.20 -17.92
CA GLN A 336 5.93 -15.76 -16.81
C GLN A 336 5.43 -14.46 -16.16
N GLN A 337 4.32 -13.89 -16.62
CA GLN A 337 3.73 -12.66 -16.05
C GLN A 337 3.41 -12.80 -14.55
N GLY A 338 2.95 -13.98 -14.12
CA GLY A 338 2.72 -14.25 -12.70
C GLY A 338 3.99 -14.22 -11.86
N GLU A 339 5.13 -14.68 -12.41
CA GLU A 339 6.44 -14.59 -11.75
C GLU A 339 6.88 -13.14 -11.58
N LEU A 340 6.71 -12.30 -12.60
CA LEU A 340 6.98 -10.86 -12.56
C LEU A 340 6.14 -10.16 -11.50
N GLN A 341 4.84 -10.45 -11.43
CA GLN A 341 3.97 -9.87 -10.39
C GLN A 341 4.38 -10.31 -8.98
N GLY A 342 4.81 -11.56 -8.81
CA GLY A 342 5.38 -12.05 -7.56
C GLY A 342 6.66 -11.32 -7.15
N ILE A 343 7.54 -11.02 -8.10
CA ILE A 343 8.75 -10.22 -7.87
C ILE A 343 8.38 -8.80 -7.44
N ASN A 344 7.47 -8.13 -8.17
CA ASN A 344 7.01 -6.78 -7.84
C ASN A 344 6.38 -6.72 -6.43
N ALA A 345 5.55 -7.68 -6.08
CA ALA A 345 4.96 -7.77 -4.75
C ALA A 345 6.00 -7.95 -3.65
N SER A 346 7.02 -8.79 -3.87
CA SER A 346 8.11 -9.00 -2.92
C SER A 346 8.97 -7.74 -2.74
N VAL A 347 9.29 -7.05 -3.83
CA VAL A 347 10.02 -5.77 -3.81
C VAL A 347 9.22 -4.70 -3.06
N GLY A 348 7.91 -4.60 -3.31
CA GLY A 348 7.00 -3.73 -2.58
C GLY A 348 6.96 -4.05 -1.08
N SER A 349 6.92 -5.32 -0.71
CA SER A 349 6.91 -5.76 0.69
C SER A 349 8.20 -5.40 1.43
N VAL A 350 9.36 -5.56 0.77
CA VAL A 350 10.64 -5.14 1.36
C VAL A 350 10.71 -3.61 1.49
N ALA A 351 10.22 -2.86 0.51
CA ALA A 351 10.13 -1.40 0.59
C ALA A 351 9.20 -0.94 1.71
N ALA A 352 8.12 -1.68 1.99
CA ALA A 352 7.19 -1.40 3.09
C ALA A 352 7.80 -1.62 4.50
N ILE A 353 8.92 -2.35 4.60
CA ILE A 353 9.69 -2.48 5.86
C ILE A 353 10.61 -1.26 6.02
N PHE A 354 11.39 -0.93 5.01
CA PHE A 354 12.43 0.11 5.10
C PHE A 354 11.87 1.53 4.92
N GLY A 355 10.90 1.72 4.03
CA GLY A 355 10.35 3.04 3.69
C GLY A 355 9.80 3.78 4.91
N PRO A 356 8.80 3.24 5.62
CA PRO A 356 8.25 3.89 6.81
C PRO A 356 9.31 4.16 7.88
N LEU A 357 10.23 3.22 8.10
CA LEU A 357 11.29 3.38 9.10
C LEU A 357 12.20 4.57 8.78
N ILE A 358 12.68 4.65 7.53
CA ILE A 358 13.54 5.76 7.09
C ILE A 358 12.80 7.09 7.25
N MET A 359 11.54 7.18 6.81
CA MET A 359 10.78 8.43 6.81
C MET A 359 10.43 8.89 8.23
N THR A 360 9.95 7.99 9.09
CA THR A 360 9.52 8.36 10.45
C THR A 360 10.71 8.64 11.37
N GLN A 361 11.80 7.87 11.27
CA GLN A 361 12.98 8.10 12.11
C GLN A 361 13.71 9.39 11.70
N SER A 362 13.80 9.69 10.40
CA SER A 362 14.36 10.97 9.95
C SER A 362 13.51 12.16 10.43
N PHE A 363 12.18 12.06 10.31
CA PHE A 363 11.30 13.09 10.84
C PHE A 363 11.50 13.28 12.35
N ALA A 364 11.45 12.20 13.13
CA ALA A 364 11.63 12.25 14.58
C ALA A 364 12.96 12.89 14.98
N TYR A 365 14.06 12.56 14.28
CA TYR A 365 15.38 13.14 14.55
C TYR A 365 15.42 14.63 14.26
N PHE A 366 14.85 15.09 13.14
CA PHE A 366 14.91 16.48 12.71
C PHE A 366 13.79 17.39 13.26
N THR A 367 12.86 16.83 14.05
CA THR A 367 11.82 17.60 14.79
C THR A 367 11.91 17.41 16.30
N GLY A 368 12.81 16.54 16.78
CA GLY A 368 13.04 16.30 18.20
C GLY A 368 13.72 17.47 18.90
N PRO A 369 13.66 17.53 20.25
CA PRO A 369 14.15 18.65 21.05
C PRO A 369 15.68 18.85 20.95
N ASP A 370 16.45 17.78 20.71
CA ASP A 370 17.91 17.81 20.64
C ASP A 370 18.46 17.97 19.23
N THR A 371 17.58 18.31 18.25
CA THR A 371 18.02 18.41 16.86
C THR A 371 18.95 19.61 16.63
N PRO A 372 20.06 19.43 15.93
CA PRO A 372 20.92 20.56 15.55
C PRO A 372 20.30 21.43 14.44
N LEU A 373 19.34 20.89 13.70
CA LEU A 373 18.64 21.54 12.59
C LEU A 373 17.18 21.13 12.58
N TYR A 374 16.28 22.05 12.88
CA TYR A 374 14.84 21.82 12.81
C TYR A 374 14.36 21.82 11.36
N LEU A 375 13.89 20.65 10.87
CA LEU A 375 13.51 20.47 9.48
C LEU A 375 12.34 19.48 9.32
N PRO A 376 11.09 19.90 9.57
CA PRO A 376 9.92 19.01 9.49
C PRO A 376 9.72 18.35 8.12
N GLY A 377 10.16 18.99 7.03
CA GLY A 377 10.07 18.48 5.67
C GLY A 377 11.15 17.45 5.29
N VAL A 378 12.06 17.05 6.19
CA VAL A 378 13.21 16.20 5.88
C VAL A 378 12.83 14.87 5.23
N ALA A 379 11.77 14.20 5.70
CA ALA A 379 11.32 12.93 5.15
C ALA A 379 10.93 13.07 3.66
N PHE A 380 10.29 14.19 3.29
CA PHE A 380 9.96 14.50 1.91
C PHE A 380 11.20 14.87 1.08
N LEU A 381 12.22 15.51 1.67
CA LEU A 381 13.51 15.74 0.98
C LEU A 381 14.26 14.43 0.72
N ILE A 382 14.24 13.49 1.66
CA ILE A 382 14.79 12.15 1.45
C ILE A 382 14.03 11.44 0.33
N ALA A 383 12.69 11.50 0.34
CA ALA A 383 11.86 10.96 -0.73
C ALA A 383 12.19 11.60 -2.09
N ALA A 384 12.42 12.91 -2.13
CA ALA A 384 12.85 13.62 -3.34
C ALA A 384 14.20 13.13 -3.85
N ALA A 385 15.19 12.98 -2.97
CA ALA A 385 16.50 12.44 -3.33
C ALA A 385 16.39 11.02 -3.91
N LEU A 386 15.61 10.15 -3.28
CA LEU A 386 15.33 8.81 -3.77
C LEU A 386 14.60 8.84 -5.13
N ALA A 387 13.63 9.74 -5.32
CA ALA A 387 12.92 9.89 -6.60
C ALA A 387 13.86 10.38 -7.71
N ILE A 388 14.80 11.29 -7.41
CA ILE A 388 15.83 11.74 -8.35
C ILE A 388 16.77 10.59 -8.73
N ILE A 389 17.20 9.79 -7.76
CA ILE A 389 18.01 8.59 -8.00
C ILE A 389 17.23 7.59 -8.88
N ALA A 390 15.97 7.33 -8.56
CA ALA A 390 15.11 6.45 -9.36
C ALA A 390 14.95 6.97 -10.80
N THR A 391 14.74 8.27 -10.97
CA THR A 391 14.64 8.93 -12.28
C THR A 391 15.93 8.76 -13.10
N SER A 392 17.08 8.98 -12.47
CA SER A 392 18.39 8.87 -13.10
C SER A 392 18.70 7.43 -13.52
N LEU A 393 18.43 6.47 -12.63
CA LEU A 393 18.56 5.05 -12.92
C LEU A 393 17.60 4.60 -14.02
N PHE A 394 16.36 5.09 -14.01
CA PHE A 394 15.38 4.80 -15.05
C PHE A 394 15.86 5.30 -16.42
N ALA A 395 16.33 6.56 -16.50
CA ALA A 395 16.87 7.14 -17.73
C ALA A 395 18.08 6.36 -18.26
N ALA A 396 18.97 5.88 -17.39
CA ALA A 396 20.09 5.03 -17.76
C ALA A 396 19.62 3.67 -18.32
N ASN A 397 18.61 3.05 -17.71
CA ASN A 397 18.07 1.76 -18.14
C ASN A 397 17.29 1.86 -19.46
N LEU A 398 16.69 3.00 -19.82
CA LEU A 398 15.99 3.18 -21.09
C LEU A 398 16.87 2.88 -22.31
N ARG A 399 18.19 3.07 -22.21
CA ARG A 399 19.13 2.77 -23.28
C ARG A 399 19.32 1.27 -23.55
N VAL A 400 18.98 0.44 -22.58
CA VAL A 400 19.14 -1.02 -22.60
C VAL A 400 17.83 -1.74 -22.96
N ILE A 401 16.70 -1.08 -22.75
CA ILE A 401 15.36 -1.64 -23.02
C ILE A 401 15.15 -1.64 -24.53
N LYS A 402 15.01 -2.82 -25.12
CA LYS A 402 14.62 -2.95 -26.53
C LYS A 402 13.24 -2.37 -26.73
N PRO A 403 13.04 -1.51 -27.76
CA PRO A 403 11.67 -1.13 -28.14
C PRO A 403 10.88 -2.42 -28.44
N ALA A 404 9.62 -2.44 -28.01
CA ALA A 404 8.72 -3.53 -28.37
C ALA A 404 8.77 -3.69 -29.90
N SER A 405 9.10 -4.89 -30.39
CA SER A 405 9.00 -5.17 -31.82
C SER A 405 7.55 -4.89 -32.24
N PRO A 406 7.30 -4.10 -33.32
CA PRO A 406 5.96 -3.95 -33.83
C PRO A 406 5.42 -5.35 -34.13
N GLU A 407 4.20 -5.67 -33.67
CA GLU A 407 3.54 -6.91 -34.07
C GLU A 407 3.56 -6.98 -35.61
N PRO A 408 3.94 -8.13 -36.21
CA PRO A 408 3.82 -8.28 -37.64
C PRO A 408 2.37 -8.07 -38.02
N GLY A 409 2.14 -7.06 -38.83
CA GLY A 409 0.84 -6.46 -39.14
C GLY A 409 -0.26 -7.48 -39.44
N THR A 410 -1.43 -7.20 -38.90
CA THR A 410 -2.72 -7.65 -39.42
C THR A 410 -3.10 -6.84 -40.63
#